data_2a371448c4ab9bc94a646f12790e4ce4
#
_entry.id   2a371448c4ab9bc94a646f12790e4ce4
#
_cell.length_a   1.000
_cell.length_b   1.000
_cell.length_c   1.000
_cell.angle_alpha   90.00
_cell.angle_beta   90.00
_cell.angle_gamma   90.00
#
_symmetry.space_group_name_H-M   'P 1'
#
loop_
_entity.id
_entity.type
_entity.pdbx_description
1 polymer ?
#
loop_
_entity_poly.entity_id
_entity_poly.type
_entity_poly.pdbx_seq_one_letter_code
_entity_poly.pdbx_strand_id
1 'polypeptide(L)'
;MLPLPTLAQSLLEAGKTDVGVLYIDSESVNTVKKDGKYYLAFFAEEKYTDQTFLASLRQGEDMQNAVSAITLYLFNTFGNEYIIGANYIVDSEGKVCADLGADMTPVDARNNATMRNAYTMALKILQRKSKQ
;
A
#
# COMPACT_ATOMS: atom_id res chain seq x y z
N MET A 1 -12.08 -12.76 9.85
CA MET A 1 -11.24 -11.83 9.06
C MET A 1 -12.12 -10.97 8.17
N LEU A 2 -11.92 -9.66 8.18
CA LEU A 2 -12.63 -8.79 7.26
C LEU A 2 -12.10 -9.02 5.84
N PRO A 3 -12.98 -9.08 4.83
CA PRO A 3 -12.52 -9.22 3.45
C PRO A 3 -11.73 -7.99 3.01
N LEU A 4 -10.68 -8.19 2.23
CA LEU A 4 -9.95 -7.09 1.63
C LEU A 4 -10.81 -6.43 0.55
N PRO A 5 -10.68 -5.10 0.35
CA PRO A 5 -11.39 -4.45 -0.74
C PRO A 5 -10.93 -5.00 -2.09
N THR A 6 -11.83 -5.01 -3.06
CA THR A 6 -11.51 -5.40 -4.43
C THR A 6 -10.77 -4.23 -5.08
N LEU A 7 -9.48 -4.37 -5.36
CA LEU A 7 -8.64 -3.29 -5.87
C LEU A 7 -8.55 -3.22 -7.40
N ALA A 8 -8.92 -4.28 -8.11
CA ALA A 8 -8.61 -4.46 -9.53
C ALA A 8 -9.08 -3.34 -10.46
N GLN A 9 -10.20 -2.66 -10.14
CA GLN A 9 -10.79 -1.63 -11.00
C GLN A 9 -10.38 -0.22 -10.65
N SER A 10 -9.73 -0.01 -9.51
CA SER A 10 -9.40 1.32 -9.00
C SER A 10 -7.91 1.53 -8.81
N LEU A 11 -7.08 0.62 -9.32
CA LEU A 11 -5.63 0.69 -9.18
C LEU A 11 -5.02 1.69 -10.17
N LEU A 12 -4.18 2.57 -9.66
CA LEU A 12 -3.41 3.53 -10.44
C LEU A 12 -1.92 3.32 -10.15
N GLU A 13 -1.12 3.21 -11.21
CA GLU A 13 0.32 2.98 -11.05
C GLU A 13 1.00 4.20 -10.43
N ALA A 14 1.71 4.00 -9.33
CA ALA A 14 2.50 5.04 -8.67
C ALA A 14 3.96 5.01 -9.09
N GLY A 15 4.50 3.84 -9.43
CA GLY A 15 5.87 3.70 -9.87
C GLY A 15 6.48 2.36 -9.53
N LYS A 16 7.76 2.23 -9.84
CA LYS A 16 8.52 1.01 -9.60
C LYS A 16 9.07 1.00 -8.18
N THR A 17 9.21 -0.21 -7.64
CA THR A 17 9.91 -0.47 -6.38
C THR A 17 11.12 -1.36 -6.67
N ASP A 18 11.90 -1.69 -5.63
CA ASP A 18 13.06 -2.58 -5.79
C ASP A 18 12.66 -3.98 -6.26
N VAL A 19 11.42 -4.40 -6.02
CA VAL A 19 10.99 -5.78 -6.30
C VAL A 19 9.74 -5.86 -7.18
N GLY A 20 9.17 -4.73 -7.59
CA GLY A 20 7.96 -4.76 -8.41
C GLY A 20 7.45 -3.38 -8.81
N VAL A 21 6.12 -3.26 -8.85
CA VAL A 21 5.42 -2.03 -9.22
C VAL A 21 4.35 -1.74 -8.18
N LEU A 22 4.29 -0.50 -7.72
CA LEU A 22 3.31 -0.06 -6.73
C LEU A 22 2.12 0.60 -7.42
N TYR A 23 0.91 0.16 -7.03
CA TYR A 23 -0.36 0.73 -7.46
C TYR A 23 -1.13 1.24 -6.25
N ILE A 24 -1.76 2.40 -6.33
CA ILE A 24 -2.64 2.87 -5.26
C ILE A 24 -4.09 2.57 -5.62
N ASP A 25 -4.91 2.29 -4.61
CA ASP A 25 -6.36 2.15 -4.77
C ASP A 25 -7.00 3.52 -4.62
N SER A 26 -7.44 4.10 -5.74
CA SER A 26 -7.99 5.44 -5.76
C SER A 26 -9.28 5.58 -4.93
N GLU A 27 -10.05 4.50 -4.80
CA GLU A 27 -11.30 4.53 -4.03
C GLU A 27 -11.07 4.47 -2.52
N SER A 28 -9.89 4.01 -2.08
CA SER A 28 -9.58 3.89 -0.67
C SER A 28 -9.02 5.16 -0.03
N VAL A 29 -8.69 6.17 -0.84
CA VAL A 29 -8.06 7.40 -0.35
C VAL A 29 -8.98 8.13 0.60
N ASN A 30 -8.50 8.42 1.80
CA ASN A 30 -9.31 9.02 2.86
C ASN A 30 -8.42 9.72 3.88
N THR A 31 -9.02 10.57 4.70
CA THR A 31 -8.37 11.14 5.88
C THR A 31 -8.72 10.30 7.10
N VAL A 32 -7.73 9.95 7.88
CA VAL A 32 -7.90 9.15 9.10
C VAL A 32 -7.29 9.91 10.27
N LYS A 33 -8.01 9.94 11.39
CA LYS A 33 -7.50 10.49 12.65
C LYS A 33 -7.09 9.35 13.57
N LYS A 34 -5.84 9.39 14.04
CA LYS A 34 -5.30 8.37 14.94
C LYS A 34 -4.43 9.05 16.00
N ASP A 35 -4.71 8.78 17.28
CA ASP A 35 -3.96 9.33 18.41
C ASP A 35 -3.86 10.88 18.34
N GLY A 36 -4.96 11.53 17.94
CA GLY A 36 -5.02 12.99 17.83
C GLY A 36 -4.39 13.58 16.58
N LYS A 37 -3.80 12.75 15.71
CA LYS A 37 -3.14 13.20 14.49
C LYS A 37 -3.95 12.79 13.26
N TYR A 38 -3.92 13.64 12.23
CA TYR A 38 -4.56 13.34 10.94
C TYR A 38 -3.55 12.75 9.98
N TYR A 39 -3.99 11.75 9.22
CA TYR A 39 -3.20 11.08 8.20
C TYR A 39 -3.96 11.01 6.90
N LEU A 40 -3.24 11.11 5.79
CA LEU A 40 -3.76 10.72 4.48
C LEU A 40 -3.55 9.21 4.34
N ALA A 41 -4.65 8.47 4.22
CA ALA A 41 -4.61 7.01 4.21
C ALA A 41 -5.08 6.46 2.86
N PHE A 42 -4.44 5.41 2.40
CA PHE A 42 -4.87 4.67 1.22
C PHE A 42 -4.28 3.27 1.23
N PHE A 43 -5.00 2.33 0.62
CA PHE A 43 -4.45 1.01 0.31
C PHE A 43 -3.64 1.08 -0.98
N ALA A 44 -2.55 0.33 -1.02
CA ALA A 44 -1.73 0.16 -2.20
C ALA A 44 -1.37 -1.30 -2.38
N GLU A 45 -1.23 -1.73 -3.64
CA GLU A 45 -0.78 -3.07 -3.97
C GLU A 45 0.59 -2.99 -4.64
N GLU A 46 1.58 -3.67 -4.07
CA GLU A 46 2.88 -3.86 -4.70
C GLU A 46 2.88 -5.21 -5.40
N LYS A 47 2.81 -5.18 -6.72
CA LYS A 47 2.85 -6.40 -7.54
C LYS A 47 4.30 -6.76 -7.80
N TYR A 48 4.72 -7.94 -7.33
CA TYR A 48 6.11 -8.37 -7.42
C TYR A 48 6.45 -8.84 -8.85
N THR A 49 7.54 -8.32 -9.39
CA THR A 49 8.06 -8.71 -10.71
C THR A 49 9.45 -9.32 -10.64
N ASP A 50 10.17 -9.12 -9.54
CA ASP A 50 11.51 -9.67 -9.35
C ASP A 50 11.42 -11.16 -9.02
N GLN A 51 11.91 -12.01 -9.92
CA GLN A 51 11.78 -13.46 -9.77
C GLN A 51 12.63 -14.00 -8.63
N THR A 52 13.79 -13.41 -8.35
CA THR A 52 14.63 -13.80 -7.22
C THR A 52 13.93 -13.52 -5.90
N PHE A 53 13.33 -12.36 -5.77
CA PHE A 53 12.55 -12.00 -4.59
C PHE A 53 11.37 -12.95 -4.40
N LEU A 54 10.60 -13.21 -5.48
CA LEU A 54 9.45 -14.12 -5.42
C LEU A 54 9.87 -15.54 -5.02
N ALA A 55 10.97 -16.04 -5.57
CA ALA A 55 11.45 -17.37 -5.22
C ALA A 55 11.78 -17.48 -3.73
N SER A 56 12.42 -16.45 -3.18
CA SER A 56 12.72 -16.38 -1.75
C SER A 56 11.45 -16.28 -0.89
N LEU A 57 10.52 -15.41 -1.27
CA LEU A 57 9.27 -15.20 -0.55
C LEU A 57 8.44 -16.50 -0.50
N ARG A 58 8.38 -17.22 -1.61
CA ARG A 58 7.57 -18.45 -1.76
C ARG A 58 8.12 -19.66 -1.04
N GLN A 59 9.32 -19.57 -0.45
CA GLN A 59 9.86 -20.63 0.41
C GLN A 59 9.18 -20.68 1.78
N GLY A 60 8.51 -19.59 2.18
CA GLY A 60 7.79 -19.54 3.44
C GLY A 60 6.56 -20.43 3.44
N GLU A 61 6.19 -20.92 4.62
CA GLU A 61 4.95 -21.68 4.80
C GLU A 61 3.76 -20.81 4.40
N ASP A 62 2.81 -21.38 3.65
CA ASP A 62 1.63 -20.71 3.13
C ASP A 62 1.90 -19.59 2.11
N MET A 63 3.15 -19.44 1.65
CA MET A 63 3.55 -18.37 0.75
C MET A 63 3.80 -18.82 -0.69
N GLN A 64 3.52 -20.08 -1.03
CA GLN A 64 3.87 -20.67 -2.32
C GLN A 64 3.20 -19.96 -3.51
N ASN A 65 2.04 -19.37 -3.29
CA ASN A 65 1.26 -18.69 -4.33
C ASN A 65 1.30 -17.16 -4.22
N ALA A 66 2.16 -16.61 -3.36
CA ALA A 66 2.27 -15.18 -3.14
C ALA A 66 2.68 -14.45 -4.43
N VAL A 67 1.99 -13.35 -4.76
CA VAL A 67 2.28 -12.54 -5.94
C VAL A 67 2.40 -11.06 -5.63
N SER A 68 1.80 -10.57 -4.53
CA SER A 68 1.81 -9.15 -4.21
C SER A 68 1.59 -8.90 -2.72
N ALA A 69 1.83 -7.66 -2.31
CA ALA A 69 1.50 -7.17 -0.97
C ALA A 69 0.44 -6.08 -1.08
N ILE A 70 -0.55 -6.10 -0.17
CA ILE A 70 -1.54 -5.04 -0.03
C ILE A 70 -1.28 -4.36 1.31
N THR A 71 -1.03 -3.06 1.29
CA THR A 71 -0.60 -2.30 2.45
C THR A 71 -1.47 -1.06 2.62
N LEU A 72 -1.89 -0.80 3.86
CA LEU A 72 -2.54 0.46 4.22
C LEU A 72 -1.45 1.43 4.68
N TYR A 73 -1.22 2.47 3.88
CA TYR A 73 -0.27 3.53 4.20
C TYR A 73 -0.99 4.71 4.84
N LEU A 74 -0.41 5.26 5.90
CA LEU A 74 -0.88 6.48 6.55
C LEU A 74 0.24 7.51 6.51
N PHE A 75 0.10 8.50 5.63
CA PHE A 75 1.08 9.57 5.50
C PHE A 75 0.75 10.72 6.43
N ASN A 76 1.78 11.34 7.00
CA ASN A 76 1.61 12.58 7.76
C ASN A 76 1.16 13.71 6.82
N THR A 77 0.73 14.85 7.40
CA THR A 77 0.18 15.96 6.61
C THR A 77 1.17 16.58 5.64
N PHE A 78 2.47 16.42 5.88
CA PHE A 78 3.52 16.95 5.01
C PHE A 78 3.94 15.98 3.91
N GLY A 79 3.50 14.73 3.98
CA GLY A 79 3.83 13.71 2.97
C GLY A 79 5.29 13.25 3.00
N ASN A 80 6.03 13.51 4.07
CA ASN A 80 7.44 13.14 4.15
C ASN A 80 7.70 11.88 4.99
N GLU A 81 6.68 11.39 5.70
CA GLU A 81 6.76 10.16 6.50
C GLU A 81 5.46 9.40 6.42
N TYR A 82 5.53 8.08 6.54
CA TYR A 82 4.34 7.24 6.67
C TYR A 82 4.54 6.16 7.73
N ILE A 83 3.41 5.68 8.23
CA ILE A 83 3.32 4.46 9.04
C ILE A 83 2.44 3.45 8.29
N ILE A 84 2.51 2.19 8.71
CA ILE A 84 1.77 1.10 8.09
C ILE A 84 0.63 0.68 9.03
N GLY A 85 -0.61 0.85 8.57
CA GLY A 85 -1.79 0.48 9.35
C GLY A 85 -2.20 -0.98 9.19
N ALA A 86 -1.87 -1.60 8.06
CA ALA A 86 -2.11 -3.02 7.78
C ALA A 86 -1.22 -3.45 6.64
N ASN A 87 -0.86 -4.74 6.60
CA ASN A 87 0.00 -5.26 5.55
C ASN A 87 -0.28 -6.74 5.34
N TYR A 88 -0.61 -7.12 4.10
CA TYR A 88 -0.98 -8.48 3.76
C TYR A 88 -0.20 -8.95 2.54
N ILE A 89 0.24 -10.21 2.56
CA ILE A 89 0.75 -10.87 1.36
C ILE A 89 -0.41 -11.66 0.76
N VAL A 90 -0.63 -11.53 -0.53
CA VAL A 90 -1.78 -12.15 -1.21
C VAL A 90 -1.36 -12.93 -2.44
N ASP A 91 -2.24 -13.86 -2.87
CA ASP A 91 -2.07 -14.61 -4.12
C ASP A 91 -2.75 -13.87 -5.29
N SER A 92 -2.76 -14.49 -6.47
CA SER A 92 -3.32 -13.89 -7.69
C SER A 92 -4.84 -13.68 -7.63
N GLU A 93 -5.52 -14.35 -6.70
CA GLU A 93 -6.97 -14.21 -6.50
C GLU A 93 -7.29 -13.21 -5.38
N GLY A 94 -6.27 -12.58 -4.80
CA GLY A 94 -6.44 -11.66 -3.69
C GLY A 94 -6.62 -12.35 -2.34
N LYS A 95 -6.41 -13.66 -2.28
CA LYS A 95 -6.51 -14.42 -1.04
C LYS A 95 -5.27 -14.16 -0.18
N VAL A 96 -5.47 -13.94 1.12
CA VAL A 96 -4.39 -13.64 2.05
C VAL A 96 -3.55 -14.89 2.32
N CYS A 97 -2.25 -14.80 2.00
CA CYS A 97 -1.25 -15.81 2.36
C CYS A 97 -0.66 -15.54 3.75
N ALA A 98 -0.47 -14.27 4.08
CA ALA A 98 0.08 -13.86 5.38
C ALA A 98 -0.46 -12.49 5.77
N ASP A 99 -0.72 -12.31 7.07
CA ASP A 99 -1.05 -11.03 7.68
C ASP A 99 0.17 -10.58 8.48
N LEU A 100 0.85 -9.53 7.99
CA LEU A 100 2.05 -9.01 8.63
C LEU A 100 1.76 -7.94 9.69
N GLY A 101 0.48 -7.54 9.80
CA GLY A 101 0.03 -6.58 10.80
C GLY A 101 0.43 -5.14 10.52
N ALA A 102 0.25 -4.30 11.53
CA ALA A 102 0.60 -2.89 11.47
C ALA A 102 2.06 -2.69 11.90
N ASP A 103 2.67 -1.62 11.39
CA ASP A 103 3.97 -1.16 11.86
C ASP A 103 3.90 0.36 12.00
N MET A 104 3.83 0.83 13.23
CA MET A 104 3.65 2.23 13.54
C MET A 104 4.98 3.01 13.62
N THR A 105 6.10 2.39 13.28
CA THR A 105 7.39 3.07 13.19
C THR A 105 7.39 3.96 11.94
N PRO A 106 7.58 5.29 12.09
CA PRO A 106 7.61 6.18 10.93
C PRO A 106 8.74 5.84 9.96
N VAL A 107 8.41 5.85 8.68
CA VAL A 107 9.36 5.63 7.58
C VAL A 107 9.52 6.93 6.82
N ASP A 108 10.76 7.38 6.63
CA ASP A 108 11.06 8.59 5.86
C ASP A 108 10.86 8.31 4.37
N ALA A 109 9.97 9.06 3.74
CA ALA A 109 9.64 8.91 2.32
C ALA A 109 10.33 9.93 1.42
N ARG A 110 11.13 10.85 1.98
CA ARG A 110 11.68 11.98 1.21
C ARG A 110 12.56 11.55 0.03
N ASN A 111 13.26 10.45 0.16
CA ASN A 111 14.16 9.93 -0.88
C ASN A 111 13.59 8.74 -1.63
N ASN A 112 12.30 8.48 -1.51
CA ASN A 112 11.61 7.41 -2.21
C ASN A 112 10.65 8.02 -3.23
N ALA A 113 11.06 8.07 -4.49
CA ALA A 113 10.29 8.72 -5.55
C ALA A 113 8.92 8.08 -5.76
N THR A 114 8.83 6.76 -5.69
CA THR A 114 7.56 6.04 -5.87
C THR A 114 6.58 6.36 -4.74
N MET A 115 7.05 6.37 -3.49
CA MET A 115 6.18 6.69 -2.35
C MET A 115 5.76 8.16 -2.36
N ARG A 116 6.66 9.07 -2.75
CA ARG A 116 6.29 10.49 -2.90
C ARG A 116 5.25 10.68 -4.00
N ASN A 117 5.39 9.96 -5.12
CA ASN A 117 4.40 10.00 -6.19
C ASN A 117 3.05 9.44 -5.73
N ALA A 118 3.07 8.34 -4.97
CA ALA A 118 1.85 7.76 -4.40
C ALA A 118 1.14 8.77 -3.50
N TYR A 119 1.86 9.46 -2.62
CA TYR A 119 1.30 10.50 -1.77
C TYR A 119 0.68 11.64 -2.61
N THR A 120 1.40 12.13 -3.63
CA THR A 120 0.93 13.21 -4.49
C THR A 120 -0.36 12.82 -5.22
N MET A 121 -0.41 11.61 -5.76
CA MET A 121 -1.60 11.08 -6.43
C MET A 121 -2.78 10.99 -5.46
N ALA A 122 -2.54 10.45 -4.26
CA ALA A 122 -3.58 10.32 -3.24
C ALA A 122 -4.09 11.68 -2.79
N LEU A 123 -3.21 12.66 -2.62
CA LEU A 123 -3.60 14.01 -2.23
C LEU A 123 -4.51 14.65 -3.28
N LYS A 124 -4.18 14.49 -4.56
CA LYS A 124 -5.02 15.00 -5.66
C LYS A 124 -6.39 14.33 -5.67
N ILE A 125 -6.44 13.03 -5.43
CA ILE A 125 -7.71 12.29 -5.36
C ILE A 125 -8.54 12.80 -4.19
N LEU A 126 -7.93 12.98 -3.01
CA LEU A 126 -8.64 13.51 -1.84
C LEU A 126 -9.20 14.91 -2.11
N GLN A 127 -8.44 15.77 -2.76
CA GLN A 127 -8.88 17.12 -3.13
C GLN A 127 -10.08 17.10 -4.07
N ARG A 128 -10.11 16.19 -5.03
CA ARG A 128 -11.25 16.02 -5.93
C ARG A 128 -12.49 15.53 -5.19
N LYS A 129 -12.33 14.59 -4.27
CA LYS A 129 -13.44 14.08 -3.45
C LYS A 129 -14.08 15.18 -2.62
N SER A 130 -13.27 16.07 -2.06
CA SER A 130 -13.77 17.15 -1.20
C SER A 130 -14.54 18.24 -1.94
N LYS A 131 -14.47 18.29 -3.28
CA LYS A 131 -15.17 19.26 -4.12
C LYS A 131 -16.53 18.75 -4.63
N GLN A 132 -16.88 17.52 -4.30
CA GLN A 132 -18.14 16.91 -4.75
C GLN A 132 -19.26 17.08 -3.74
#